data_c67b2dcf41820bde0b5c52278ae0be68
#
_entry.id   c67b2dcf41820bde0b5c52278ae0be68
#
_cell.length_a   1.000
_cell.length_b   1.000
_cell.length_c   1.000
_cell.angle_alpha   90.00
_cell.angle_beta   90.00
_cell.angle_gamma   90.00
#
_symmetry.space_group_name_H-M   'P 1'
#
loop_
_entity.id
_entity.type
_entity.pdbx_description
1 polymer ?
#
loop_
_entity_poly.entity_id
_entity_poly.type
_entity_poly.pdbx_seq_one_letter_code
_entity_poly.pdbx_strand_id
1 'polypeptide(L)'
;SHADEMLSAAERAASEKMTVLVVEPMKEPYVKEIDPDLHSLQAEVGGDIGATYPYSDPVALVCNDEGKLIGLDLNRGLRDENGEIYDIVAGTFLVVGLGEEDFASLSPELIQKYTEQFKTPEQFMQINGNIVVLPVPAEKQDLAYLPDRFETGERVQTPRGSFQVTAMSREQMEAAGYGVHHISDDGKYLIMGNGTRAFAVAAEQPEKDNPLRTAEMTLEDD
;
A
#
# COMPACT_ATOMS: atom_id res chain seq x y z
N SER A 1 39.73 6.48 -22.56
CA SER A 1 40.55 5.69 -21.65
C SER A 1 39.69 4.66 -20.91
N HIS A 2 40.30 3.69 -20.29
CA HIS A 2 39.59 2.66 -19.54
C HIS A 2 38.78 3.26 -18.36
N ALA A 3 39.28 4.31 -17.73
CA ALA A 3 38.59 5.03 -16.68
C ALA A 3 37.34 5.74 -17.20
N ASP A 4 37.39 6.32 -18.41
CA ASP A 4 36.23 6.97 -19.02
C ASP A 4 35.17 5.94 -19.43
N GLU A 5 35.58 4.78 -19.89
CA GLU A 5 34.66 3.67 -20.22
C GLU A 5 33.97 3.15 -18.96
N MET A 6 34.69 3.02 -17.85
CA MET A 6 34.13 2.59 -16.57
C MET A 6 33.15 3.62 -16.00
N LEU A 7 33.47 4.90 -16.06
CA LEU A 7 32.58 5.98 -15.64
C LEU A 7 31.31 6.01 -16.50
N SER A 8 31.46 5.87 -17.81
CA SER A 8 30.32 5.82 -18.73
C SER A 8 29.40 4.62 -18.47
N ALA A 9 30.00 3.47 -18.16
CA ALA A 9 29.22 2.27 -17.79
C ALA A 9 28.51 2.47 -16.43
N ALA A 10 29.18 3.08 -15.46
CA ALA A 10 28.61 3.38 -14.14
C ALA A 10 27.48 4.42 -14.26
N GLU A 11 27.68 5.45 -15.07
CA GLU A 11 26.64 6.45 -15.35
C GLU A 11 25.42 5.82 -16.02
N ARG A 12 25.63 4.91 -16.98
CA ARG A 12 24.52 4.17 -17.61
C ARG A 12 23.80 3.28 -16.63
N ALA A 13 24.52 2.55 -15.79
CA ALA A 13 23.93 1.73 -14.75
C ALA A 13 23.14 2.56 -13.74
N ALA A 14 23.66 3.74 -13.36
CA ALA A 14 22.98 4.65 -12.45
C ALA A 14 21.74 5.31 -13.08
N SER A 15 21.75 5.52 -14.42
CA SER A 15 20.63 6.12 -15.14
C SER A 15 19.59 5.10 -15.62
N GLU A 16 19.95 3.80 -15.66
CA GLU A 16 19.06 2.73 -16.09
C GLU A 16 18.09 2.34 -14.97
N LYS A 17 17.16 3.22 -14.69
CA LYS A 17 16.05 2.89 -13.80
C LYS A 17 14.93 2.21 -14.58
N MET A 18 14.19 1.38 -13.90
CA MET A 18 13.00 0.74 -14.46
C MET A 18 11.77 1.52 -13.99
N THR A 19 11.00 2.01 -14.96
CA THR A 19 9.74 2.71 -14.69
C THR A 19 8.63 1.69 -14.55
N VAL A 20 7.97 1.66 -13.40
CA VAL A 20 6.89 0.73 -13.09
C VAL A 20 5.66 1.46 -12.61
N LEU A 21 4.51 0.82 -12.74
CA LEU A 21 3.28 1.32 -12.14
C LEU A 21 3.06 0.54 -10.83
N VAL A 22 2.92 1.27 -9.73
CA VAL A 22 2.68 0.67 -8.41
C VAL A 22 1.19 0.75 -8.10
N VAL A 23 0.61 -0.38 -7.75
CA VAL A 23 -0.80 -0.46 -7.36
C VAL A 23 -0.86 -0.96 -5.91
N GLU A 24 -1.22 -0.06 -5.01
CA GLU A 24 -1.40 -0.38 -3.60
C GLU A 24 -2.88 -0.52 -3.26
N PRO A 25 -3.22 -1.32 -2.25
CA PRO A 25 -4.61 -1.38 -1.78
C PRO A 25 -5.13 -0.01 -1.39
N MET A 26 -6.38 0.29 -1.72
CA MET A 26 -7.09 1.52 -1.33
C MET A 26 -6.55 2.82 -1.93
N LYS A 27 -5.61 2.75 -2.86
CA LYS A 27 -5.01 3.93 -3.50
C LYS A 27 -5.10 3.86 -5.02
N GLU A 28 -5.07 5.04 -5.64
CA GLU A 28 -4.86 5.12 -7.09
C GLU A 28 -3.44 4.68 -7.45
N PRO A 29 -3.24 4.07 -8.61
CA PRO A 29 -1.90 3.70 -9.08
C PRO A 29 -0.99 4.92 -9.22
N TYR A 30 0.30 4.71 -9.03
CA TYR A 30 1.29 5.77 -9.27
C TYR A 30 2.54 5.19 -9.92
N VAL A 31 3.22 6.05 -10.67
CA VAL A 31 4.47 5.71 -11.36
C VAL A 31 5.64 5.81 -10.40
N LYS A 32 6.54 4.85 -10.47
CA LYS A 32 7.77 4.86 -9.68
C LYS A 32 8.94 4.37 -10.51
N GLU A 33 10.10 4.94 -10.26
CA GLU A 33 11.35 4.45 -10.84
C GLU A 33 12.10 3.65 -9.79
N ILE A 34 12.46 2.43 -10.14
CA ILE A 34 13.18 1.50 -9.25
C ILE A 34 14.41 0.96 -9.95
N ASP A 35 15.33 0.38 -9.20
CA ASP A 35 16.46 -0.33 -9.78
C ASP A 35 15.96 -1.62 -10.45
N PRO A 36 16.52 -1.98 -11.61
CA PRO A 36 16.04 -3.13 -12.38
C PRO A 36 16.63 -4.45 -11.88
N ASP A 37 16.53 -4.70 -10.59
CA ASP A 37 17.05 -5.92 -9.97
C ASP A 37 15.99 -6.61 -9.12
N LEU A 38 16.22 -7.87 -8.82
CA LEU A 38 15.30 -8.70 -8.04
C LEU A 38 15.06 -8.11 -6.65
N HIS A 39 16.11 -7.61 -6.01
CA HIS A 39 16.01 -7.07 -4.66
C HIS A 39 15.08 -5.86 -4.58
N SER A 40 15.13 -4.99 -5.59
CA SER A 40 14.24 -3.83 -5.67
C SER A 40 12.78 -4.24 -5.88
N LEU A 41 12.54 -5.23 -6.73
CA LEU A 41 11.19 -5.78 -6.93
C LEU A 41 10.66 -6.41 -5.64
N GLN A 42 11.47 -7.19 -4.95
CA GLN A 42 11.10 -7.80 -3.67
C GLN A 42 10.78 -6.74 -2.61
N ALA A 43 11.55 -5.66 -2.57
CA ALA A 43 11.31 -4.56 -1.63
C ALA A 43 9.95 -3.91 -1.86
N GLU A 44 9.55 -3.73 -3.12
CA GLU A 44 8.26 -3.11 -3.46
C GLU A 44 7.07 -3.97 -3.04
N VAL A 45 7.16 -5.29 -3.18
CA VAL A 45 6.04 -6.18 -2.85
C VAL A 45 6.15 -6.81 -1.46
N GLY A 46 7.25 -6.57 -0.76
CA GLY A 46 7.45 -7.01 0.62
C GLY A 46 7.81 -8.48 0.79
N GLY A 47 8.41 -9.11 -0.21
CA GLY A 47 8.82 -10.51 -0.14
C GLY A 47 9.16 -11.09 -1.50
N ASP A 48 9.23 -12.39 -1.59
CA ASP A 48 9.51 -13.08 -2.87
C ASP A 48 8.46 -12.73 -3.91
N ILE A 49 8.90 -12.57 -5.14
CA ILE A 49 8.02 -12.15 -6.22
C ILE A 49 7.40 -13.33 -6.95
N GLY A 50 6.12 -13.17 -7.32
CA GLY A 50 5.45 -13.98 -8.33
C GLY A 50 5.07 -13.09 -9.50
N ALA A 51 5.05 -13.62 -10.69
CA ALA A 51 4.66 -12.88 -11.88
C ALA A 51 3.51 -13.58 -12.60
N THR A 52 2.54 -12.82 -13.07
CA THR A 52 1.45 -13.30 -13.90
C THR A 52 1.34 -12.47 -15.17
N TYR A 53 0.77 -13.05 -16.18
CA TYR A 53 0.70 -12.45 -17.52
C TYR A 53 -0.76 -12.46 -18.00
N PRO A 54 -1.66 -11.71 -17.35
CA PRO A 54 -3.09 -11.82 -17.63
C PRO A 54 -3.55 -11.09 -18.90
N TYR A 55 -2.68 -10.32 -19.53
CA TYR A 55 -3.05 -9.46 -20.65
C TYR A 55 -2.27 -9.80 -21.92
N SER A 56 -2.84 -9.41 -23.07
CA SER A 56 -2.17 -9.58 -24.36
C SER A 56 -1.03 -8.57 -24.58
N ASP A 57 -1.05 -7.45 -23.88
CA ASP A 57 0.05 -6.48 -23.91
C ASP A 57 1.34 -7.09 -23.31
N PRO A 58 2.52 -6.57 -23.73
CA PRO A 58 3.79 -7.05 -23.19
C PRO A 58 4.04 -6.51 -21.79
N VAL A 59 3.23 -6.94 -20.84
CA VAL A 59 3.31 -6.55 -19.44
C VAL A 59 3.20 -7.78 -18.54
N ALA A 60 3.75 -7.66 -17.34
CA ALA A 60 3.55 -8.62 -16.26
C ALA A 60 3.02 -7.89 -15.03
N LEU A 61 2.23 -8.60 -14.23
CA LEU A 61 1.91 -8.18 -12.87
C LEU A 61 2.87 -8.90 -11.94
N VAL A 62 3.63 -8.13 -11.17
CA VAL A 62 4.59 -8.65 -10.19
C VAL A 62 4.01 -8.42 -8.80
N CYS A 63 3.80 -9.47 -8.04
CA CYS A 63 3.20 -9.42 -6.72
C CYS A 63 4.00 -10.24 -5.71
N ASN A 64 3.61 -10.17 -4.45
CA ASN A 64 4.16 -11.06 -3.42
C ASN A 64 3.65 -12.47 -3.68
N ASP A 65 4.56 -13.42 -3.83
CA ASP A 65 4.23 -14.80 -4.17
C ASP A 65 3.39 -15.50 -3.09
N GLU A 66 3.51 -15.06 -1.85
CA GLU A 66 2.80 -15.63 -0.70
C GLU A 66 1.74 -14.67 -0.12
N GLY A 67 1.39 -13.61 -0.84
CA GLY A 67 0.55 -12.54 -0.31
C GLY A 67 -0.77 -13.02 0.31
N LYS A 68 -1.47 -13.96 -0.35
CA LYS A 68 -2.72 -14.51 0.18
C LYS A 68 -2.48 -15.38 1.41
N LEU A 69 -1.38 -16.14 1.42
CA LEU A 69 -1.05 -17.05 2.52
C LEU A 69 -0.67 -16.29 3.80
N ILE A 70 0.02 -15.17 3.66
CA ILE A 70 0.42 -14.34 4.81
C ILE A 70 -0.62 -13.29 5.17
N GLY A 71 -1.76 -13.26 4.49
CA GLY A 71 -2.87 -12.38 4.82
C GLY A 71 -2.70 -10.93 4.44
N LEU A 72 -1.99 -10.65 3.35
CA LEU A 72 -1.92 -9.28 2.83
C LEU A 72 -3.29 -8.83 2.34
N ASP A 73 -3.53 -7.52 2.39
CA ASP A 73 -4.79 -6.93 1.98
C ASP A 73 -5.12 -7.27 0.53
N LEU A 74 -6.35 -7.67 0.27
CA LEU A 74 -6.85 -7.85 -1.08
C LEU A 74 -6.88 -6.50 -1.78
N ASN A 75 -6.30 -6.44 -2.98
CA ASN A 75 -6.01 -5.17 -3.66
C ASN A 75 -6.92 -4.93 -4.86
N ARG A 76 -6.79 -5.75 -5.87
CA ARG A 76 -7.59 -5.62 -7.10
C ARG A 76 -8.02 -7.00 -7.59
N GLY A 77 -9.23 -7.10 -8.11
CA GLY A 77 -9.68 -8.27 -8.83
C GLY A 77 -9.14 -8.28 -10.26
N LEU A 78 -8.73 -9.45 -10.73
CA LEU A 78 -8.36 -9.64 -12.13
C LEU A 78 -9.57 -10.22 -12.87
N ARG A 79 -9.93 -9.57 -13.97
CA ARG A 79 -11.14 -9.90 -14.72
C ARG A 79 -10.79 -10.53 -16.06
N ASP A 80 -11.65 -11.45 -16.49
CA ASP A 80 -11.58 -12.06 -17.81
C ASP A 80 -12.23 -11.15 -18.86
N GLU A 81 -12.32 -11.63 -20.09
CA GLU A 81 -12.94 -10.91 -21.22
C GLU A 81 -14.40 -10.56 -20.99
N ASN A 82 -15.08 -11.33 -20.15
CA ASN A 82 -16.50 -11.11 -19.80
C ASN A 82 -16.68 -10.19 -18.59
N GLY A 83 -15.60 -9.69 -18.02
CA GLY A 83 -15.62 -8.83 -16.83
C GLY A 83 -15.77 -9.61 -15.53
N GLU A 84 -15.72 -10.93 -15.57
CA GLU A 84 -15.80 -11.77 -14.37
C GLU A 84 -14.44 -11.91 -13.70
N ILE A 85 -14.44 -11.83 -12.37
CA ILE A 85 -13.22 -11.96 -11.57
C ILE A 85 -12.84 -13.43 -11.49
N TYR A 86 -11.62 -13.74 -11.96
CA TYR A 86 -11.07 -15.09 -11.88
C TYR A 86 -9.94 -15.21 -10.85
N ASP A 87 -9.36 -14.10 -10.42
CA ASP A 87 -8.33 -14.07 -9.39
C ASP A 87 -8.33 -12.70 -8.71
N ILE A 88 -7.73 -12.63 -7.53
CA ILE A 88 -7.58 -11.40 -6.75
C ILE A 88 -6.13 -11.30 -6.32
N VAL A 89 -5.51 -10.14 -6.55
CA VAL A 89 -4.15 -9.89 -6.10
C VAL A 89 -4.18 -9.37 -4.68
N ALA A 90 -3.39 -9.98 -3.81
CA ALA A 90 -3.22 -9.56 -2.41
C ALA A 90 -1.91 -8.79 -2.25
N GLY A 91 -1.97 -7.66 -1.56
CA GLY A 91 -0.84 -6.78 -1.35
C GLY A 91 -0.53 -5.89 -2.54
N THR A 92 0.48 -5.04 -2.37
CA THR A 92 0.98 -4.19 -3.43
C THR A 92 1.49 -5.02 -4.60
N PHE A 93 1.15 -4.61 -5.81
CA PHE A 93 1.70 -5.23 -7.01
C PHE A 93 2.20 -4.16 -7.98
N LEU A 94 3.05 -4.59 -8.89
CA LEU A 94 3.63 -3.73 -9.91
C LEU A 94 3.13 -4.17 -11.27
N VAL A 95 2.90 -3.20 -12.16
CA VAL A 95 2.76 -3.46 -13.59
C VAL A 95 4.10 -3.10 -14.20
N VAL A 96 4.74 -4.06 -14.85
CA VAL A 96 6.05 -3.91 -15.47
C VAL A 96 5.97 -4.27 -16.94
N GLY A 97 6.87 -3.72 -17.74
CA GLY A 97 7.02 -4.12 -19.14
C GLY A 97 7.79 -5.43 -19.26
N LEU A 98 7.73 -6.02 -20.44
CA LEU A 98 8.49 -7.23 -20.79
C LEU A 98 9.56 -6.88 -21.81
N GLY A 99 10.82 -7.18 -21.48
CA GLY A 99 11.95 -7.13 -22.37
C GLY A 99 12.21 -8.48 -23.02
N GLU A 100 13.36 -8.63 -23.66
CA GLU A 100 13.72 -9.86 -24.34
C GLU A 100 13.97 -11.03 -23.36
N GLU A 101 14.62 -10.74 -22.23
CA GLU A 101 14.97 -11.74 -21.23
C GLU A 101 14.45 -11.42 -19.83
N ASP A 102 14.27 -10.14 -19.53
CA ASP A 102 13.91 -9.67 -18.20
C ASP A 102 12.72 -8.71 -18.25
N PHE A 103 12.22 -8.35 -17.06
CA PHE A 103 11.27 -7.26 -16.94
C PHE A 103 11.93 -5.97 -17.41
N ALA A 104 11.11 -5.07 -17.95
CA ALA A 104 11.54 -3.82 -18.51
C ALA A 104 10.64 -2.68 -18.03
N SER A 105 11.03 -1.45 -18.33
CA SER A 105 10.20 -0.29 -18.08
C SER A 105 8.87 -0.41 -18.81
N LEU A 106 7.82 0.03 -18.15
CA LEU A 106 6.50 0.15 -18.75
C LEU A 106 6.50 1.37 -19.68
N SER A 107 5.99 1.20 -20.90
CA SER A 107 5.91 2.32 -21.85
C SER A 107 4.90 3.36 -21.38
N PRO A 108 5.04 4.65 -21.82
CA PRO A 108 4.07 5.69 -21.44
C PRO A 108 2.62 5.35 -21.81
N GLU A 109 2.40 4.70 -22.93
CA GLU A 109 1.07 4.29 -23.37
C GLU A 109 0.46 3.24 -22.46
N LEU A 110 1.26 2.27 -22.06
CA LEU A 110 0.83 1.22 -21.14
C LEU A 110 0.68 1.73 -19.70
N ILE A 111 1.50 2.71 -19.30
CA ILE A 111 1.30 3.41 -18.03
C ILE A 111 -0.09 4.03 -17.99
N GLN A 112 -0.47 4.75 -19.03
CA GLN A 112 -1.78 5.39 -19.10
C GLN A 112 -2.90 4.35 -19.10
N LYS A 113 -2.77 3.30 -19.90
CA LYS A 113 -3.76 2.23 -19.99
C LYS A 113 -4.02 1.56 -18.64
N TYR A 114 -2.97 1.14 -17.96
CA TYR A 114 -3.10 0.41 -16.69
C TYR A 114 -3.37 1.32 -15.51
N THR A 115 -2.97 2.59 -15.56
CA THR A 115 -3.41 3.59 -14.59
C THR A 115 -4.94 3.72 -14.62
N GLU A 116 -5.54 3.81 -15.81
CA GLU A 116 -6.99 3.86 -15.95
C GLU A 116 -7.65 2.54 -15.50
N GLN A 117 -7.07 1.42 -15.86
CA GLN A 117 -7.65 0.11 -15.53
C GLN A 117 -7.70 -0.12 -14.02
N PHE A 118 -6.68 0.26 -13.28
CA PHE A 118 -6.58 0.07 -11.83
C PHE A 118 -6.89 1.33 -11.03
N LYS A 119 -7.41 2.35 -11.66
CA LYS A 119 -7.65 3.65 -11.03
C LYS A 119 -8.51 3.57 -9.78
N THR A 120 -9.59 2.80 -9.84
CA THR A 120 -10.53 2.69 -8.73
C THR A 120 -10.14 1.55 -7.80
N PRO A 121 -9.74 1.85 -6.55
CA PRO A 121 -9.52 0.82 -5.55
C PRO A 121 -10.77 -0.01 -5.30
N GLU A 122 -10.59 -1.24 -4.84
CA GLU A 122 -11.67 -2.19 -4.65
C GLU A 122 -11.69 -2.73 -3.23
N GLN A 123 -12.89 -2.94 -2.70
CA GLN A 123 -13.12 -3.63 -1.44
C GLN A 123 -13.72 -4.99 -1.74
N PHE A 124 -13.36 -5.96 -0.91
CA PHE A 124 -13.78 -7.34 -1.07
C PHE A 124 -14.57 -7.76 0.16
N MET A 125 -15.79 -8.19 -0.05
CA MET A 125 -16.69 -8.64 1.01
C MET A 125 -17.12 -10.07 0.74
N GLN A 126 -17.27 -10.85 1.80
CA GLN A 126 -17.81 -12.20 1.68
C GLN A 126 -19.29 -12.17 2.10
N ILE A 127 -20.17 -12.49 1.18
CA ILE A 127 -21.62 -12.52 1.40
C ILE A 127 -22.14 -13.89 0.96
N ASN A 128 -22.72 -14.65 1.88
CA ASN A 128 -23.25 -16.00 1.63
C ASN A 128 -22.24 -16.95 0.95
N GLY A 129 -20.96 -16.85 1.36
CA GLY A 129 -19.89 -17.68 0.81
C GLY A 129 -19.32 -17.19 -0.52
N ASN A 130 -19.88 -16.13 -1.10
CA ASN A 130 -19.38 -15.54 -2.35
C ASN A 130 -18.61 -14.26 -2.07
N ILE A 131 -17.58 -14.04 -2.87
CA ILE A 131 -16.81 -12.78 -2.79
C ILE A 131 -17.49 -11.74 -3.66
N VAL A 132 -17.88 -10.63 -3.03
CA VAL A 132 -18.46 -9.47 -3.71
C VAL A 132 -17.40 -8.37 -3.73
N VAL A 133 -17.18 -7.79 -4.91
CA VAL A 133 -16.21 -6.72 -5.12
C VAL A 133 -16.95 -5.41 -5.30
N LEU A 134 -16.59 -4.41 -4.52
CA LEU A 134 -17.20 -3.10 -4.57
C LEU A 134 -16.13 -2.04 -4.80
N PRO A 135 -16.40 -1.03 -5.64
CA PRO A 135 -15.47 0.09 -5.77
C PRO A 135 -15.40 0.86 -4.45
N VAL A 136 -14.22 1.35 -4.10
CA VAL A 136 -14.04 2.19 -2.91
C VAL A 136 -14.41 3.62 -3.28
N PRO A 137 -15.37 4.26 -2.60
CA PRO A 137 -15.70 5.65 -2.86
C PRO A 137 -14.51 6.57 -2.67
N ALA A 138 -14.39 7.61 -3.49
CA ALA A 138 -13.28 8.55 -3.46
C ALA A 138 -13.04 9.16 -2.07
N GLU A 139 -14.11 9.46 -1.34
CA GLU A 139 -14.04 10.03 0.00
C GLU A 139 -13.48 9.06 1.05
N LYS A 140 -13.48 7.75 0.79
CA LYS A 140 -12.93 6.75 1.69
C LYS A 140 -11.50 6.33 1.35
N GLN A 141 -11.07 6.56 0.10
CA GLN A 141 -9.73 6.14 -0.35
C GLN A 141 -8.62 6.80 0.44
N ASP A 142 -8.70 8.10 0.61
CA ASP A 142 -7.69 8.86 1.34
C ASP A 142 -7.75 8.62 2.85
N LEU A 143 -8.94 8.41 3.42
CA LEU A 143 -9.12 8.21 4.85
C LEU A 143 -8.52 6.87 5.32
N ALA A 144 -8.70 5.80 4.55
CA ALA A 144 -8.23 4.47 4.94
C ALA A 144 -6.71 4.38 5.10
N TYR A 145 -5.96 5.16 4.31
CA TYR A 145 -4.49 5.15 4.30
C TYR A 145 -3.88 6.45 4.81
N LEU A 146 -4.69 7.35 5.32
CA LEU A 146 -4.21 8.62 5.87
C LEU A 146 -3.15 8.42 6.98
N PRO A 147 -3.26 7.42 7.88
CA PRO A 147 -2.23 7.20 8.89
C PRO A 147 -0.82 7.00 8.35
N ASP A 148 -0.65 6.44 7.14
CA ASP A 148 0.67 6.25 6.52
C ASP A 148 1.40 7.57 6.28
N ARG A 149 0.65 8.62 5.99
CA ARG A 149 1.22 9.95 5.73
C ARG A 149 1.77 10.60 7.00
N PHE A 150 1.39 10.07 8.15
CA PHE A 150 1.76 10.59 9.46
C PHE A 150 2.58 9.60 10.27
N GLU A 151 3.20 8.63 9.61
CA GLU A 151 4.11 7.69 10.27
C GLU A 151 5.31 8.43 10.84
N THR A 152 5.61 8.16 12.13
CA THR A 152 6.70 8.83 12.84
C THR A 152 8.04 8.14 12.66
N GLY A 153 8.05 6.95 12.07
CA GLY A 153 9.24 6.09 12.00
C GLY A 153 9.47 5.25 13.24
N GLU A 154 8.69 5.48 14.31
CA GLU A 154 8.74 4.68 15.51
C GLU A 154 7.85 3.44 15.39
N ARG A 155 8.21 2.40 16.14
CA ARG A 155 7.39 1.20 16.25
C ARG A 155 7.18 0.86 17.71
N VAL A 156 6.00 0.33 18.00
CA VAL A 156 5.62 -0.13 19.35
C VAL A 156 5.49 -1.65 19.30
N GLN A 157 6.20 -2.32 20.19
CA GLN A 157 6.12 -3.76 20.34
C GLN A 157 5.09 -4.10 21.43
N THR A 158 4.14 -4.95 21.07
CA THR A 158 3.17 -5.51 22.03
C THR A 158 3.19 -7.04 21.94
N PRO A 159 2.58 -7.77 22.88
CA PRO A 159 2.45 -9.22 22.75
C PRO A 159 1.71 -9.68 21.49
N ARG A 160 0.96 -8.77 20.87
CA ARG A 160 0.16 -9.04 19.66
C ARG A 160 0.83 -8.59 18.37
N GLY A 161 2.04 -8.06 18.43
CA GLY A 161 2.80 -7.67 17.26
C GLY A 161 3.49 -6.34 17.39
N SER A 162 4.13 -5.93 16.30
CA SER A 162 4.82 -4.65 16.17
C SER A 162 4.00 -3.72 15.30
N PHE A 163 3.79 -2.48 15.74
CA PHE A 163 2.92 -1.53 15.08
C PHE A 163 3.63 -0.21 14.82
N GLN A 164 3.44 0.35 13.63
CA GLN A 164 3.92 1.69 13.28
C GLN A 164 3.19 2.74 14.10
N VAL A 165 3.93 3.74 14.60
CA VAL A 165 3.35 4.88 15.30
C VAL A 165 2.94 5.94 14.28
N THR A 166 1.69 6.39 14.35
CA THR A 166 1.21 7.52 13.57
C THR A 166 1.07 8.77 14.46
N ALA A 167 1.32 9.94 13.88
CA ALA A 167 1.12 11.21 14.57
C ALA A 167 -0.35 11.64 14.61
N MET A 168 -1.25 10.90 13.96
CA MET A 168 -2.69 11.20 14.02
C MET A 168 -3.22 10.96 15.43
N SER A 169 -4.18 11.80 15.83
CA SER A 169 -4.87 11.65 17.11
C SER A 169 -5.87 10.49 17.07
N ARG A 170 -6.31 10.08 18.25
CA ARG A 170 -7.36 9.06 18.36
C ARG A 170 -8.62 9.48 17.60
N GLU A 171 -9.04 10.74 17.73
CA GLU A 171 -10.24 11.25 17.07
C GLU A 171 -10.11 11.23 15.55
N GLN A 172 -8.94 11.60 15.05
CA GLN A 172 -8.63 11.51 13.61
C GLN A 172 -8.65 10.08 13.12
N MET A 173 -8.10 9.15 13.90
CA MET A 173 -8.10 7.73 13.55
C MET A 173 -9.52 7.16 13.56
N GLU A 174 -10.34 7.53 14.52
CA GLU A 174 -11.75 7.12 14.56
C GLU A 174 -12.52 7.66 13.35
N ALA A 175 -12.27 8.92 12.97
CA ALA A 175 -12.85 9.50 11.75
C ALA A 175 -12.41 8.78 10.49
N ALA A 176 -11.20 8.20 10.48
CA ALA A 176 -10.69 7.40 9.37
C ALA A 176 -11.15 5.94 9.40
N GLY A 177 -12.01 5.55 10.36
CA GLY A 177 -12.58 4.21 10.43
C GLY A 177 -11.81 3.23 11.31
N TYR A 178 -10.87 3.70 12.11
CA TYR A 178 -10.09 2.87 13.02
C TYR A 178 -10.71 2.85 14.42
N GLY A 179 -10.74 1.67 15.03
CA GLY A 179 -11.21 1.50 16.41
C GLY A 179 -10.10 0.96 17.29
N VAL A 180 -10.23 1.16 18.60
CA VAL A 180 -9.25 0.66 19.57
C VAL A 180 -9.33 -0.87 19.63
N HIS A 181 -8.20 -1.52 19.34
CA HIS A 181 -8.06 -2.97 19.40
C HIS A 181 -7.51 -3.40 20.76
N HIS A 182 -6.41 -2.80 21.20
CA HIS A 182 -5.83 -3.05 22.52
C HIS A 182 -4.92 -1.88 22.92
N ILE A 183 -4.43 -1.91 24.15
CA ILE A 183 -3.55 -0.89 24.71
C ILE A 183 -2.17 -1.53 24.93
N SER A 184 -1.09 -0.80 24.69
CA SER A 184 0.26 -1.28 24.97
C SER A 184 0.45 -1.53 26.46
N ASP A 185 1.40 -2.42 26.82
CA ASP A 185 1.63 -2.82 28.22
C ASP A 185 1.97 -1.63 29.13
N ASP A 186 2.66 -0.64 28.60
CA ASP A 186 3.02 0.58 29.34
C ASP A 186 1.89 1.62 29.39
N GLY A 187 0.78 1.36 28.70
CA GLY A 187 -0.37 2.26 28.65
C GLY A 187 -0.16 3.52 27.82
N LYS A 188 0.98 3.65 27.13
CA LYS A 188 1.32 4.87 26.40
C LYS A 188 0.70 4.95 25.01
N TYR A 189 0.32 3.81 24.44
CA TYR A 189 -0.21 3.73 23.09
C TYR A 189 -1.49 2.92 23.04
N LEU A 190 -2.41 3.41 22.21
CA LEU A 190 -3.58 2.65 21.79
C LEU A 190 -3.23 2.00 20.45
N ILE A 191 -3.49 0.71 20.32
CA ILE A 191 -3.37 0.05 19.02
C ILE A 191 -4.74 0.11 18.36
N MET A 192 -4.84 0.86 17.29
CA MET A 192 -6.09 1.10 16.58
C MET A 192 -6.06 0.45 15.21
N GLY A 193 -7.12 -0.23 14.87
CA GLY A 193 -7.23 -0.97 13.61
C GLY A 193 -8.57 -0.76 12.93
N ASN A 194 -8.59 -0.99 11.62
CA ASN A 194 -9.81 -0.93 10.80
C ASN A 194 -10.21 -2.31 10.26
N GLY A 195 -9.63 -3.39 10.81
CA GLY A 195 -9.84 -4.76 10.34
C GLY A 195 -8.82 -5.21 9.29
N THR A 196 -8.12 -4.27 8.67
CA THR A 196 -7.14 -4.50 7.60
C THR A 196 -5.74 -4.06 8.05
N ARG A 197 -5.66 -2.88 8.66
CA ARG A 197 -4.41 -2.27 9.12
C ARG A 197 -4.55 -1.83 10.57
N ALA A 198 -3.42 -1.73 11.26
CA ALA A 198 -3.37 -1.27 12.63
C ALA A 198 -2.14 -0.38 12.84
N PHE A 199 -2.31 0.64 13.68
CA PHE A 199 -1.28 1.61 14.02
C PHE A 199 -1.29 1.87 15.53
N ALA A 200 -0.13 2.25 16.06
CA ALA A 200 -0.02 2.73 17.43
C ALA A 200 -0.29 4.24 17.46
N VAL A 201 -1.17 4.64 18.33
CA VAL A 201 -1.60 6.03 18.52
C VAL A 201 -1.31 6.44 19.96
N ALA A 202 -0.70 7.59 20.19
CA ALA A 202 -0.41 8.06 21.53
C ALA A 202 -1.70 8.14 22.37
N ALA A 203 -1.73 7.45 23.50
CA ALA A 203 -2.91 7.39 24.38
C ALA A 203 -3.20 8.73 25.02
N GLU A 204 -2.14 9.49 25.32
CA GLU A 204 -2.25 10.84 25.85
C GLU A 204 -1.49 11.78 24.94
N GLN A 205 -2.22 12.72 24.32
CA GLN A 205 -1.58 13.80 23.61
C GLN A 205 -1.55 15.03 24.53
N PRO A 206 -0.47 15.83 24.44
CA PRO A 206 -0.44 17.08 25.18
C PRO A 206 -1.63 17.94 24.73
N GLU A 207 -2.53 18.25 25.65
CA GLU A 207 -3.74 19.01 25.41
C GLU A 207 -3.48 20.36 24.77
N LYS A 208 -2.26 20.87 24.93
CA LYS A 208 -1.81 22.17 24.38
C LYS A 208 -1.78 22.21 22.86
N ASP A 209 -1.70 21.05 22.19
CA ASP A 209 -1.50 20.99 20.75
C ASP A 209 -2.76 20.63 19.97
N ASN A 210 -3.88 20.38 20.65
CA ASN A 210 -5.15 20.05 20.00
C ASN A 210 -6.29 20.95 20.51
N PRO A 211 -6.60 22.04 19.79
CA PRO A 211 -7.69 22.94 20.17
C PRO A 211 -9.06 22.28 20.27
N LEU A 212 -9.33 21.28 19.44
CA LEU A 212 -10.59 20.56 19.45
C LEU A 212 -10.77 19.73 20.72
N ARG A 213 -9.70 19.08 21.18
CA ARG A 213 -9.72 18.30 22.40
C ARG A 213 -9.89 19.18 23.63
N THR A 214 -9.26 20.33 23.65
CA THR A 214 -9.42 21.31 24.73
C THR A 214 -10.86 21.79 24.79
N ALA A 215 -11.52 22.03 23.66
CA ALA A 215 -12.92 22.44 23.60
C ALA A 215 -13.86 21.35 24.12
N GLU A 216 -13.61 20.06 23.77
CA GLU A 216 -14.39 18.94 24.27
C GLU A 216 -14.26 18.77 25.79
N MET A 217 -13.08 18.90 26.33
CA MET A 217 -12.84 18.82 27.77
C MET A 217 -13.55 19.97 28.52
N THR A 218 -13.60 21.14 27.95
CA THR A 218 -14.33 22.29 28.52
C THR A 218 -15.84 22.02 28.58
N LEU A 219 -16.37 21.29 27.57
CA LEU A 219 -17.79 20.92 27.53
C LEU A 219 -18.13 19.82 28.56
N GLU A 220 -17.22 18.93 28.85
CA GLU A 220 -17.42 17.85 29.84
C GLU A 220 -17.36 18.36 31.28
N ASP A 221 -16.62 19.44 31.55
CA ASP A 221 -16.48 20.04 32.88
C ASP A 221 -17.69 20.93 33.27
N ASP A 222 -18.59 21.22 32.35
CA ASP A 222 -19.85 21.91 32.61
C ASP A 222 -21.00 20.96 32.90
#